data_899b08882e1e9542e8ebe0acbb7a7b75
#
_entry.id   899b08882e1e9542e8ebe0acbb7a7b75
#
_cell.length_a   1.000
_cell.length_b   1.000
_cell.length_c   1.000
_cell.angle_alpha   90.00
_cell.angle_beta   90.00
_cell.angle_gamma   90.00
#
_symmetry.space_group_name_H-M   'P 1'
#
loop_
_entity.id
_entity.type
_entity.pdbx_description
1 polymer ?
#
loop_
_entity_poly.entity_id
_entity_poly.type
_entity_poly.pdbx_seq_one_letter_code
_entity_poly.pdbx_strand_id
1 'polypeptide(L)'
;MALWVISCLAVSSAKAQFNTVSDNVCRYKVKKVEEKFLLPANQPVDSIQANLLQQETDSMDSKQKQRISSYPSITYPLKSIKVTSPYGYRRDPFTGKLSWHNGLDLRAKNEPAYAMMNGIVEKIGYDNRSGNYVTLRHGNFYISYCHLSSIIVRKGEYVYPGIIVGVTGNTGRSTGSHLHLTCKKDGKSVNPTILFIANSSPL
;
A
#
# COMPACT_ATOMS: atom_id res chain seq x y z
N MET A 1 54.01 -30.47 -15.51
CA MET A 1 52.73 -31.22 -15.35
C MET A 1 51.98 -30.58 -14.19
N ALA A 2 51.02 -29.76 -14.46
CA ALA A 2 50.17 -29.11 -13.45
C ALA A 2 48.70 -29.58 -13.64
N LEU A 3 48.20 -30.34 -12.67
CA LEU A 3 46.82 -30.80 -12.64
C LEU A 3 45.94 -29.63 -12.11
N TRP A 4 44.96 -29.26 -12.90
CA TRP A 4 43.84 -28.38 -12.47
C TRP A 4 42.70 -29.24 -11.93
N VAL A 5 42.38 -29.08 -10.67
CA VAL A 5 41.19 -29.65 -10.03
C VAL A 5 40.04 -28.67 -10.20
N ILE A 6 39.06 -29.04 -11.01
CA ILE A 6 37.81 -28.29 -11.15
C ILE A 6 36.89 -28.75 -10.02
N SER A 7 36.63 -27.88 -9.03
CA SER A 7 35.63 -28.08 -8.01
C SER A 7 34.25 -27.75 -8.56
N CYS A 8 33.41 -28.77 -8.71
CA CYS A 8 32.03 -28.66 -9.11
C CYS A 8 31.19 -28.34 -7.88
N LEU A 9 30.74 -27.08 -7.71
CA LEU A 9 29.78 -26.71 -6.69
C LEU A 9 28.38 -27.11 -7.17
N ALA A 10 27.82 -28.12 -6.52
CA ALA A 10 26.43 -28.54 -6.72
C ALA A 10 25.49 -27.51 -6.11
N VAL A 11 24.71 -26.84 -6.94
CA VAL A 11 23.59 -26.00 -6.49
C VAL A 11 22.39 -26.90 -6.24
N SER A 12 22.02 -27.07 -4.97
CA SER A 12 20.83 -27.82 -4.58
C SER A 12 19.57 -27.02 -4.92
N SER A 13 18.79 -27.53 -5.83
CA SER A 13 17.46 -27.02 -6.21
C SER A 13 16.44 -27.38 -5.12
N ALA A 14 15.99 -26.44 -4.34
CA ALA A 14 14.87 -26.62 -3.43
C ALA A 14 13.56 -26.71 -4.22
N LYS A 15 12.94 -27.88 -4.26
CA LYS A 15 11.58 -28.08 -4.78
C LYS A 15 10.57 -27.69 -3.70
N ALA A 16 9.84 -26.59 -3.90
CA ALA A 16 8.67 -26.28 -3.09
C ALA A 16 7.50 -27.18 -3.54
N GLN A 17 7.01 -28.04 -2.64
CA GLN A 17 5.76 -28.79 -2.83
C GLN A 17 4.60 -27.93 -2.34
N PHE A 18 3.69 -27.59 -3.25
CA PHE A 18 2.40 -26.99 -2.90
C PHE A 18 1.33 -28.08 -2.90
N ASN A 19 0.68 -28.24 -1.75
CA ASN A 19 -0.51 -29.11 -1.64
C ASN A 19 -1.69 -28.41 -2.32
N THR A 20 -2.30 -29.12 -3.26
CA THR A 20 -3.50 -28.72 -4.00
C THR A 20 -4.73 -28.76 -3.11
N VAL A 21 -5.40 -27.61 -2.99
CA VAL A 21 -6.82 -27.54 -2.56
C VAL A 21 -7.62 -27.00 -3.74
N SER A 22 -8.49 -27.88 -4.21
CA SER A 22 -9.69 -27.75 -5.07
C SER A 22 -9.87 -26.53 -5.99
N ASP A 23 -10.06 -26.90 -7.24
CA ASP A 23 -10.58 -26.26 -8.45
C ASP A 23 -11.33 -24.93 -8.28
N ASN A 24 -10.70 -23.86 -8.73
CA ASN A 24 -11.16 -22.63 -9.37
C ASN A 24 -10.18 -21.46 -9.10
N VAL A 25 -8.88 -21.69 -9.33
CA VAL A 25 -7.88 -20.61 -9.24
C VAL A 25 -7.28 -20.36 -10.62
N CYS A 26 -7.43 -19.12 -11.07
CA CYS A 26 -6.78 -18.56 -12.25
C CYS A 26 -5.28 -18.91 -12.28
N ARG A 27 -4.86 -19.75 -13.26
CA ARG A 27 -3.46 -20.12 -13.44
C ARG A 27 -2.68 -18.98 -14.05
N TYR A 28 -1.90 -18.26 -13.24
CA TYR A 28 -0.86 -17.38 -13.77
C TYR A 28 0.37 -18.22 -14.14
N LYS A 29 0.70 -18.27 -15.43
CA LYS A 29 2.02 -18.75 -15.88
C LYS A 29 3.04 -17.65 -15.63
N VAL A 30 3.88 -17.80 -14.62
CA VAL A 30 5.07 -16.95 -14.43
C VAL A 30 6.10 -17.34 -15.49
N LYS A 31 6.32 -16.50 -16.50
CA LYS A 31 7.48 -16.58 -17.36
C LYS A 31 8.70 -16.08 -16.57
N LYS A 32 9.71 -16.94 -16.43
CA LYS A 32 11.01 -16.57 -15.88
C LYS A 32 11.64 -15.54 -16.82
N VAL A 33 11.72 -14.30 -16.40
CA VAL A 33 12.47 -13.25 -17.10
C VAL A 33 13.83 -13.20 -16.43
N GLU A 34 14.84 -13.76 -17.10
CA GLU A 34 16.25 -13.51 -16.77
C GLU A 34 16.68 -12.30 -17.58
N GLU A 35 16.53 -11.11 -17.03
CA GLU A 35 17.20 -9.93 -17.57
C GLU A 35 18.21 -9.38 -16.57
N LYS A 36 19.45 -9.38 -17.02
CA LYS A 36 20.60 -8.84 -16.34
C LYS A 36 20.57 -7.31 -16.47
N PHE A 37 19.89 -6.63 -15.53
CA PHE A 37 19.88 -5.18 -15.48
C PHE A 37 21.22 -4.66 -14.98
N LEU A 38 22.05 -4.14 -15.91
CA LEU A 38 23.17 -3.25 -15.60
C LEU A 38 22.60 -1.83 -15.44
N LEU A 39 22.46 -1.38 -14.22
CA LEU A 39 22.05 0.00 -13.93
C LEU A 39 23.16 0.98 -14.31
N PRO A 40 22.87 2.06 -15.06
CA PRO A 40 23.81 3.14 -15.27
C PRO A 40 24.02 3.93 -13.96
N ALA A 41 25.27 4.11 -13.56
CA ALA A 41 25.70 4.55 -12.24
C ALA A 41 25.43 6.02 -11.87
N ASN A 42 24.71 6.82 -12.69
CA ASN A 42 24.64 8.29 -12.48
C ASN A 42 23.29 8.94 -12.82
N GLN A 43 22.14 8.29 -12.50
CA GLN A 43 20.83 8.98 -12.60
C GLN A 43 20.13 9.04 -11.25
N PRO A 44 19.42 10.15 -10.91
CA PRO A 44 18.64 10.23 -9.69
C PRO A 44 17.56 9.15 -9.68
N VAL A 45 17.41 8.45 -8.55
CA VAL A 45 16.50 7.31 -8.36
C VAL A 45 15.04 7.60 -8.77
N ASP A 46 14.59 8.84 -8.67
CA ASP A 46 13.25 9.26 -9.07
C ASP A 46 13.01 9.20 -10.59
N SER A 47 14.04 9.50 -11.39
CA SER A 47 13.95 9.41 -12.86
C SER A 47 14.01 7.98 -13.38
N ILE A 48 14.74 7.10 -12.68
CA ILE A 48 14.81 5.67 -13.02
C ILE A 48 13.47 5.00 -12.73
N GLN A 49 12.85 5.34 -11.61
CA GLN A 49 11.56 4.78 -11.21
C GLN A 49 10.43 5.26 -12.12
N ALA A 50 10.46 6.53 -12.56
CA ALA A 50 9.53 7.07 -13.54
C ALA A 50 9.68 6.39 -14.92
N ASN A 51 10.93 6.16 -15.37
CA ASN A 51 11.20 5.48 -16.63
C ASN A 51 10.83 3.99 -16.61
N LEU A 52 11.04 3.29 -15.49
CA LEU A 52 10.61 1.89 -15.33
C LEU A 52 9.07 1.77 -15.34
N LEU A 53 8.37 2.67 -14.66
CA LEU A 53 6.90 2.72 -14.70
C LEU A 53 6.38 3.03 -16.11
N GLN A 54 7.07 3.92 -16.85
CA GLN A 54 6.72 4.25 -18.23
C GLN A 54 6.97 3.05 -19.17
N GLN A 55 8.09 2.34 -19.03
CA GLN A 55 8.38 1.12 -19.79
C GLN A 55 7.41 -0.02 -19.50
N GLU A 56 7.02 -0.20 -18.24
CA GLU A 56 6.00 -1.20 -17.87
C GLU A 56 4.63 -0.86 -18.50
N THR A 57 4.23 0.43 -18.50
CA THR A 57 2.98 0.86 -19.14
C THR A 57 3.03 0.77 -20.65
N ASP A 58 4.17 0.99 -21.27
CA ASP A 58 4.34 0.91 -22.75
C ASP A 58 4.37 -0.54 -23.25
N SER A 59 4.82 -1.49 -22.41
CA SER A 59 4.82 -2.92 -22.72
C SER A 59 3.49 -3.61 -22.48
N MET A 60 2.52 -2.93 -21.86
CA MET A 60 1.22 -3.51 -21.54
C MET A 60 0.31 -3.60 -22.77
N ASP A 61 -0.28 -4.79 -22.97
CA ASP A 61 -1.32 -5.02 -23.97
C ASP A 61 -2.49 -4.01 -23.80
N SER A 62 -3.09 -3.59 -24.93
CA SER A 62 -4.23 -2.66 -24.98
C SER A 62 -5.40 -3.06 -24.07
N LYS A 63 -5.61 -4.38 -23.90
CA LYS A 63 -6.60 -4.96 -23.01
C LYS A 63 -6.28 -4.75 -21.54
N GLN A 64 -5.00 -4.70 -21.21
CA GLN A 64 -4.48 -4.46 -19.86
C GLN A 64 -4.52 -2.96 -19.52
N LYS A 65 -4.18 -2.08 -20.49
CA LYS A 65 -4.36 -0.62 -20.39
C LYS A 65 -5.82 -0.24 -20.17
N GLN A 66 -6.75 -0.90 -20.89
CA GLN A 66 -8.19 -0.67 -20.76
C GLN A 66 -8.73 -1.14 -19.39
N ARG A 67 -8.20 -2.24 -18.81
CA ARG A 67 -8.53 -2.70 -17.45
C ARG A 67 -8.08 -1.69 -16.40
N ILE A 68 -6.88 -1.13 -16.53
CA ILE A 68 -6.34 -0.11 -15.60
C ILE A 68 -7.16 1.19 -15.69
N SER A 69 -7.55 1.61 -16.90
CA SER A 69 -8.40 2.78 -17.12
C SER A 69 -9.82 2.61 -16.55
N SER A 70 -10.25 1.38 -16.28
CA SER A 70 -11.58 1.12 -15.70
C SER A 70 -11.61 1.19 -14.16
N TYR A 71 -10.46 1.30 -13.48
CA TYR A 71 -10.46 1.49 -12.04
C TYR A 71 -10.86 2.92 -11.69
N PRO A 72 -11.73 3.12 -10.70
CA PRO A 72 -12.06 4.46 -10.22
C PRO A 72 -10.78 5.15 -9.73
N SER A 73 -10.65 6.44 -10.01
CA SER A 73 -9.48 7.23 -9.61
C SER A 73 -9.29 7.24 -8.08
N ILE A 74 -10.41 7.17 -7.34
CA ILE A 74 -10.45 7.16 -5.88
C ILE A 74 -11.50 6.17 -5.41
N THR A 75 -11.23 5.44 -4.33
CA THR A 75 -12.19 4.60 -3.62
C THR A 75 -12.24 4.96 -2.13
N TYR A 76 -13.27 4.49 -1.41
CA TYR A 76 -13.31 4.63 0.03
C TYR A 76 -12.37 3.64 0.72
N PRO A 77 -11.76 4.04 1.87
CA PRO A 77 -10.83 3.18 2.61
C PRO A 77 -11.52 2.03 3.36
N LEU A 78 -12.84 2.07 3.51
CA LEU A 78 -13.70 1.06 4.12
C LEU A 78 -14.98 0.89 3.30
N LYS A 79 -15.65 -0.25 3.42
CA LYS A 79 -16.94 -0.50 2.75
C LYS A 79 -18.05 0.45 3.24
N SER A 80 -17.99 0.86 4.50
CA SER A 80 -18.94 1.80 5.09
C SER A 80 -18.20 2.92 5.82
N ILE A 81 -18.50 4.17 5.48
CA ILE A 81 -17.84 5.33 6.07
C ILE A 81 -18.71 5.90 7.19
N LYS A 82 -18.22 5.76 8.41
CA LYS A 82 -18.79 6.43 9.59
C LYS A 82 -17.67 7.11 10.37
N VAL A 83 -17.65 8.44 10.31
CA VAL A 83 -16.67 9.24 11.06
C VAL A 83 -16.99 9.17 12.55
N THR A 84 -16.00 8.79 13.35
CA THR A 84 -16.09 8.75 14.83
C THR A 84 -15.33 9.91 15.48
N SER A 85 -14.29 10.43 14.79
CA SER A 85 -13.57 11.61 15.26
C SER A 85 -12.99 12.39 14.06
N PRO A 86 -13.32 13.70 13.93
CA PRO A 86 -12.86 14.50 12.80
C PRO A 86 -11.39 14.95 12.97
N TYR A 87 -10.83 15.39 11.85
CA TYR A 87 -9.57 16.12 11.81
C TYR A 87 -9.73 17.50 12.46
N GLY A 88 -8.72 17.95 13.22
CA GLY A 88 -8.70 19.27 13.85
C GLY A 88 -8.70 19.22 15.36
N TYR A 89 -9.06 20.32 16.02
CA TYR A 89 -9.11 20.38 17.47
C TYR A 89 -10.27 19.56 18.04
N ARG A 90 -9.95 18.66 18.99
CA ARG A 90 -10.92 17.87 19.73
C ARG A 90 -10.43 17.57 21.14
N ARG A 91 -11.32 17.11 22.01
CA ARG A 91 -10.90 16.54 23.30
C ARG A 91 -10.17 15.21 23.08
N ASP A 92 -8.94 15.12 23.60
CA ASP A 92 -8.16 13.87 23.56
C ASP A 92 -8.87 12.82 24.43
N PRO A 93 -9.15 11.61 23.91
CA PRO A 93 -9.93 10.60 24.62
C PRO A 93 -9.21 10.01 25.84
N PHE A 94 -7.88 10.19 25.95
CA PHE A 94 -7.09 9.70 27.09
C PHE A 94 -6.91 10.75 28.17
N THR A 95 -6.77 12.02 27.81
CA THR A 95 -6.45 13.10 28.75
C THR A 95 -7.63 14.04 29.01
N GLY A 96 -8.66 14.00 28.18
CA GLY A 96 -9.78 14.95 28.21
C GLY A 96 -9.43 16.38 27.80
N LYS A 97 -8.15 16.70 27.57
CA LYS A 97 -7.68 18.03 27.18
C LYS A 97 -7.92 18.32 25.70
N LEU A 98 -8.06 19.61 25.35
CA LEU A 98 -8.11 20.03 23.95
C LEU A 98 -6.79 19.71 23.27
N SER A 99 -6.83 18.99 22.15
CA SER A 99 -5.67 18.49 21.42
C SER A 99 -5.93 18.49 19.92
N TRP A 100 -4.87 18.67 19.16
CA TRP A 100 -4.94 18.59 17.69
C TRP A 100 -4.94 17.14 17.24
N HIS A 101 -5.93 16.76 16.44
CA HIS A 101 -6.05 15.48 15.78
C HIS A 101 -5.65 15.61 14.30
N ASN A 102 -4.53 15.02 13.90
CA ASN A 102 -3.95 15.16 12.57
C ASN A 102 -4.47 14.12 11.56
N GLY A 103 -5.58 13.47 11.86
CA GLY A 103 -6.20 12.44 11.02
C GLY A 103 -7.70 12.42 11.17
N LEU A 104 -8.30 11.43 10.55
CA LEU A 104 -9.72 11.15 10.57
C LEU A 104 -9.93 9.75 11.13
N ASP A 105 -10.73 9.60 12.18
CA ASP A 105 -11.07 8.30 12.72
C ASP A 105 -12.38 7.79 12.11
N LEU A 106 -12.32 6.61 11.54
CA LEU A 106 -13.45 5.92 10.92
C LEU A 106 -13.80 4.69 11.74
N ARG A 107 -15.09 4.50 12.01
CA ARG A 107 -15.57 3.28 12.66
C ARG A 107 -15.21 2.06 11.84
N ALA A 108 -14.50 1.11 12.46
CA ALA A 108 -14.10 -0.15 11.83
C ALA A 108 -13.87 -1.21 12.91
N LYS A 109 -14.13 -2.47 12.60
CA LYS A 109 -13.90 -3.58 13.53
C LYS A 109 -13.46 -4.81 12.75
N ASN A 110 -12.13 -5.06 12.73
CA ASN A 110 -11.51 -6.22 12.08
C ASN A 110 -11.99 -6.42 10.62
N GLU A 111 -12.10 -5.33 9.89
CA GLU A 111 -12.51 -5.32 8.49
C GLU A 111 -11.36 -4.87 7.58
N PRO A 112 -11.38 -5.25 6.29
CA PRO A 112 -10.36 -4.82 5.34
C PRO A 112 -10.30 -3.31 5.18
N ALA A 113 -9.08 -2.77 5.20
CA ALA A 113 -8.77 -1.41 4.78
C ALA A 113 -8.26 -1.42 3.34
N TYR A 114 -8.80 -0.52 2.51
CA TYR A 114 -8.55 -0.49 1.07
C TYR A 114 -7.71 0.72 0.68
N ALA A 115 -6.79 0.53 -0.27
CA ALA A 115 -6.06 1.63 -0.90
C ALA A 115 -7.06 2.59 -1.57
N MET A 116 -6.98 3.87 -1.25
CA MET A 116 -7.93 4.86 -1.78
C MET A 116 -7.62 5.25 -3.23
N MET A 117 -6.34 5.26 -3.61
CA MET A 117 -5.86 5.65 -4.93
C MET A 117 -4.76 4.70 -5.39
N ASN A 118 -4.40 4.77 -6.68
CA ASN A 118 -3.21 4.10 -7.18
C ASN A 118 -1.94 4.73 -6.62
N GLY A 119 -0.93 3.94 -6.31
CA GLY A 119 0.33 4.43 -5.74
C GLY A 119 1.25 3.32 -5.27
N ILE A 120 2.25 3.71 -4.49
CA ILE A 120 3.30 2.81 -4.00
C ILE A 120 3.24 2.76 -2.47
N VAL A 121 3.47 1.58 -1.91
CA VAL A 121 3.64 1.38 -0.47
C VAL A 121 4.98 1.98 -0.04
N GLU A 122 4.96 3.19 0.48
CA GLU A 122 6.15 3.95 0.87
C GLU A 122 6.73 3.47 2.19
N LYS A 123 5.87 3.22 3.19
CA LYS A 123 6.27 2.80 4.54
C LYS A 123 5.33 1.76 5.11
N ILE A 124 5.92 0.84 5.84
CA ILE A 124 5.23 -0.13 6.69
C ILE A 124 5.96 -0.13 8.02
N GLY A 125 5.24 -0.19 9.12
CA GLY A 125 5.88 -0.26 10.43
C GLY A 125 4.92 -0.33 11.59
N TYR A 126 5.51 -0.22 12.77
CA TYR A 126 4.82 -0.10 14.05
C TYR A 126 5.46 1.03 14.84
N ASP A 127 4.65 1.86 15.45
CA ASP A 127 5.04 2.78 16.51
C ASP A 127 3.95 2.87 17.61
N ASN A 128 4.33 3.35 18.80
CA ASN A 128 3.43 3.39 19.95
C ASN A 128 2.21 4.29 19.76
N ARG A 129 2.24 5.22 18.82
CA ARG A 129 1.11 6.13 18.53
C ARG A 129 0.21 5.56 17.46
N SER A 130 0.79 5.18 16.31
CA SER A 130 0.05 4.74 15.12
C SER A 130 -0.32 3.24 15.17
N GLY A 131 0.32 2.45 16.06
CA GLY A 131 0.24 1.00 16.02
C GLY A 131 0.87 0.46 14.74
N ASN A 132 0.35 -0.65 14.21
CA ASN A 132 0.72 -1.10 12.87
C ASN A 132 0.15 -0.13 11.85
N TYR A 133 1.00 0.32 10.93
CA TYR A 133 0.60 1.28 9.90
C TYR A 133 1.19 0.96 8.53
N VAL A 134 0.46 1.37 7.51
CA VAL A 134 0.89 1.42 6.11
C VAL A 134 0.76 2.85 5.61
N THR A 135 1.78 3.40 4.98
CA THR A 135 1.74 4.68 4.28
C THR A 135 1.86 4.45 2.79
N LEU A 136 0.88 4.89 2.04
CA LEU A 136 0.87 4.88 0.58
C LEU A 136 1.25 6.26 0.05
N ARG A 137 2.08 6.29 -1.00
CA ARG A 137 2.40 7.48 -1.77
C ARG A 137 1.61 7.48 -3.08
N HIS A 138 0.84 8.54 -3.29
CA HIS A 138 -0.02 8.77 -4.45
C HIS A 138 0.36 10.13 -5.08
N GLY A 139 1.43 10.14 -5.91
CA GLY A 139 2.02 11.38 -6.36
C GLY A 139 2.54 12.22 -5.19
N ASN A 140 1.99 13.43 -4.99
CA ASN A 140 2.32 14.31 -3.88
C ASN A 140 1.47 14.10 -2.60
N PHE A 141 0.57 13.11 -2.60
CA PHE A 141 -0.19 12.71 -1.42
C PHE A 141 0.44 11.51 -0.72
N TYR A 142 0.48 11.56 0.61
CA TYR A 142 0.85 10.45 1.49
C TYR A 142 -0.33 10.15 2.40
N ILE A 143 -0.89 8.95 2.26
CA ILE A 143 -2.02 8.50 3.06
C ILE A 143 -1.55 7.39 3.98
N SER A 144 -1.73 7.53 5.30
CA SER A 144 -1.37 6.49 6.26
C SER A 144 -2.63 5.88 6.87
N TYR A 145 -2.64 4.56 6.90
CA TYR A 145 -3.66 3.69 7.49
C TYR A 145 -3.08 3.15 8.79
N CYS A 146 -3.62 3.56 9.93
CA CYS A 146 -3.07 3.27 11.25
C CYS A 146 -4.00 2.37 12.08
N HIS A 147 -3.47 1.88 13.23
CA HIS A 147 -4.12 0.99 14.18
C HIS A 147 -4.51 -0.37 13.59
N LEU A 148 -3.80 -0.81 12.54
CA LEU A 148 -4.09 -2.07 11.86
C LEU A 148 -3.79 -3.27 12.77
N SER A 149 -4.62 -4.32 12.68
CA SER A 149 -4.32 -5.62 13.30
C SER A 149 -3.32 -6.42 12.49
N SER A 150 -3.39 -6.30 11.15
CA SER A 150 -2.44 -6.93 10.23
C SER A 150 -2.22 -6.08 8.99
N ILE A 151 -1.05 -6.24 8.37
CA ILE A 151 -0.64 -5.59 7.13
C ILE A 151 -0.54 -6.67 6.06
N ILE A 152 -1.09 -6.42 4.86
CA ILE A 152 -1.18 -7.42 3.77
C ILE A 152 -0.21 -7.08 2.64
N VAL A 153 0.08 -5.80 2.44
CA VAL A 153 0.98 -5.31 1.38
C VAL A 153 2.44 -5.27 1.83
N ARG A 154 3.37 -5.13 0.87
CA ARG A 154 4.81 -5.03 1.11
C ARG A 154 5.32 -3.64 0.73
N LYS A 155 6.40 -3.18 1.39
CA LYS A 155 7.07 -1.93 1.01
C LYS A 155 7.57 -2.00 -0.44
N GLY A 156 7.34 -0.94 -1.21
CA GLY A 156 7.66 -0.86 -2.64
C GLY A 156 6.59 -1.45 -3.56
N GLU A 157 5.57 -2.13 -3.03
CA GLU A 157 4.48 -2.69 -3.82
C GLU A 157 3.62 -1.58 -4.43
N TYR A 158 3.26 -1.72 -5.71
CA TYR A 158 2.29 -0.86 -6.37
C TYR A 158 0.87 -1.35 -6.07
N VAL A 159 -0.01 -0.43 -5.68
CA VAL A 159 -1.40 -0.73 -5.35
C VAL A 159 -2.36 0.07 -6.22
N TYR A 160 -3.48 -0.54 -6.54
CA TYR A 160 -4.61 0.10 -7.21
C TYR A 160 -5.72 0.43 -6.21
N PRO A 161 -6.64 1.36 -6.55
CA PRO A 161 -7.80 1.64 -5.72
C PRO A 161 -8.59 0.36 -5.42
N GLY A 162 -8.96 0.16 -4.16
CA GLY A 162 -9.70 -1.02 -3.70
C GLY A 162 -8.86 -2.25 -3.36
N ILE A 163 -7.54 -2.22 -3.55
CA ILE A 163 -6.65 -3.27 -3.05
C ILE A 163 -6.61 -3.23 -1.52
N ILE A 164 -6.69 -4.41 -0.88
CA ILE A 164 -6.62 -4.51 0.58
C ILE A 164 -5.19 -4.25 1.04
N VAL A 165 -4.99 -3.22 1.85
CA VAL A 165 -3.66 -2.86 2.41
C VAL A 165 -3.42 -3.48 3.78
N GLY A 166 -4.48 -3.80 4.50
CA GLY A 166 -4.42 -4.40 5.84
C GLY A 166 -5.81 -4.64 6.39
N VAL A 167 -5.87 -5.08 7.64
CA VAL A 167 -7.10 -5.27 8.41
C VAL A 167 -7.10 -4.28 9.57
N THR A 168 -8.22 -3.59 9.77
CA THR A 168 -8.40 -2.65 10.87
C THR A 168 -8.31 -3.33 12.23
N GLY A 169 -7.88 -2.61 13.25
CA GLY A 169 -7.67 -3.18 14.58
C GLY A 169 -7.67 -2.12 15.68
N ASN A 170 -6.89 -2.42 16.74
CA ASN A 170 -6.78 -1.58 17.93
C ASN A 170 -5.33 -1.54 18.44
N THR A 171 -4.34 -1.48 17.55
CA THR A 171 -2.92 -1.45 17.91
C THR A 171 -2.45 -0.02 18.17
N GLY A 172 -1.37 0.14 18.96
CA GLY A 172 -0.84 1.46 19.34
C GLY A 172 -1.73 2.23 20.30
N ARG A 173 -1.71 3.57 20.21
CA ARG A 173 -2.49 4.46 21.11
C ARG A 173 -3.93 4.60 20.60
N SER A 174 -4.76 3.64 20.92
CA SER A 174 -6.17 3.58 20.52
C SER A 174 -7.06 3.18 21.68
N THR A 175 -8.26 3.75 21.76
CA THR A 175 -9.28 3.42 22.78
C THR A 175 -10.25 2.34 22.36
N GLY A 176 -10.18 1.89 21.11
CA GLY A 176 -11.04 0.86 20.55
C GLY A 176 -10.80 0.67 19.06
N SER A 177 -11.33 -0.40 18.50
CA SER A 177 -11.11 -0.74 17.09
C SER A 177 -11.65 0.33 16.15
N HIS A 178 -10.79 0.89 15.31
CA HIS A 178 -11.11 1.90 14.28
C HIS A 178 -10.00 1.97 13.24
N LEU A 179 -10.25 2.67 12.14
CA LEU A 179 -9.23 3.09 11.19
C LEU A 179 -8.89 4.57 11.43
N HIS A 180 -7.66 4.85 11.81
CA HIS A 180 -7.13 6.22 11.82
C HIS A 180 -6.45 6.49 10.49
N LEU A 181 -6.97 7.46 9.74
CA LEU A 181 -6.49 7.84 8.42
C LEU A 181 -5.82 9.20 8.50
N THR A 182 -4.54 9.30 8.12
CA THR A 182 -3.87 10.60 7.97
C THR A 182 -3.59 10.89 6.51
N CYS A 183 -3.59 12.17 6.16
CA CYS A 183 -3.25 12.63 4.82
C CYS A 183 -2.23 13.76 4.90
N LYS A 184 -1.18 13.66 4.07
CA LYS A 184 -0.25 14.77 3.81
C LYS A 184 -0.26 15.07 2.33
N LYS A 185 -0.24 16.35 1.98
CA LYS A 185 -0.05 16.85 0.61
C LYS A 185 1.17 17.77 0.62
N ASP A 186 2.15 17.51 -0.25
CA ASP A 186 3.40 18.29 -0.31
C ASP A 186 4.07 18.43 1.08
N GLY A 187 4.10 17.33 1.86
CA GLY A 187 4.66 17.27 3.21
C GLY A 187 3.80 17.89 4.32
N LYS A 188 2.74 18.62 4.00
CA LYS A 188 1.86 19.29 4.98
C LYS A 188 0.66 18.42 5.30
N SER A 189 0.29 18.32 6.59
CA SER A 189 -0.92 17.63 7.03
C SER A 189 -2.16 18.32 6.49
N VAL A 190 -3.06 17.59 5.89
CA VAL A 190 -4.35 18.07 5.37
C VAL A 190 -5.49 17.19 5.88
N ASN A 191 -6.69 17.75 5.92
CA ASN A 191 -7.88 17.02 6.33
C ASN A 191 -8.19 15.89 5.33
N PRO A 192 -8.20 14.60 5.75
CA PRO A 192 -8.47 13.49 4.83
C PRO A 192 -9.85 13.52 4.16
N THR A 193 -10.82 14.27 4.69
CA THR A 193 -12.16 14.39 4.08
C THR A 193 -12.15 14.96 2.67
N ILE A 194 -11.09 15.69 2.27
CA ILE A 194 -10.93 16.20 0.90
C ILE A 194 -10.94 15.06 -0.13
N LEU A 195 -10.44 13.87 0.25
CA LEU A 195 -10.39 12.69 -0.62
C LEU A 195 -11.79 12.08 -0.84
N PHE A 196 -12.69 12.27 0.12
CA PHE A 196 -14.07 11.77 0.02
C PHE A 196 -14.92 12.66 -0.89
N ILE A 197 -14.69 13.97 -0.86
CA ILE A 197 -15.38 14.94 -1.71
C ILE A 197 -15.00 14.70 -3.18
N ALA A 198 -13.72 14.45 -3.46
CA ALA A 198 -13.26 14.12 -4.81
C ALA A 198 -13.88 12.84 -5.38
N ASN A 199 -14.31 11.90 -4.53
CA ASN A 199 -14.99 10.67 -4.93
C ASN A 199 -16.51 10.83 -5.13
N SER A 200 -17.11 11.89 -4.60
CA SER A 200 -18.57 12.15 -4.69
C SER A 200 -18.98 13.05 -5.86
N SER A 201 -18.03 13.57 -6.62
CA SER A 201 -18.35 14.33 -7.84
C SER A 201 -18.68 13.34 -8.97
N PRO A 202 -19.88 13.38 -9.57
CA PRO A 202 -20.15 12.63 -10.79
C PRO A 202 -19.27 13.16 -11.91
N LEU A 203 -18.66 12.26 -12.68
CA LEU A 203 -18.00 12.53 -13.94
C LEU A 203 -19.01 13.04 -14.96
#